data_e011ed382a1f380273e7df63c78e2dbf
#
_entry.id   e011ed382a1f380273e7df63c78e2dbf
#
_cell.length_a   1.000
_cell.length_b   1.000
_cell.length_c   1.000
_cell.angle_alpha   90.00
_cell.angle_beta   90.00
_cell.angle_gamma   90.00
#
_symmetry.space_group_name_H-M   'P 1'
#
loop_
_entity.id
_entity.type
_entity.pdbx_description
1 polymer ?
#
loop_
_entity_poly.entity_id
_entity_poly.type
_entity_poly.pdbx_seq_one_letter_code
_entity_poly.pdbx_strand_id
1 'polypeptide(L)'
;LIGGPMDYTPGIFEMDPRKNRPGFQPNLNETIPPGAVTTTLANQLGLYVVMYSPLQMAADLPKNYMRFPDAFQFIKDVALDWDKSVYLEAEPGRFITIARKEKNSDNWFVGNSNGYNTRNATVDFSFLDGEKKYVATIYRDGKEADYLTKPQEYVVESKIITSKTKLKIRTVAAGGFAISVYPNK
;
A
#
# COMPACT_ATOMS: atom_id res chain seq x y z
N LEU A 1 10.18 -0.12 -14.37
CA LEU A 1 11.43 -0.89 -14.23
C LEU A 1 12.08 -1.06 -15.59
N ILE A 2 13.27 -0.49 -15.77
CA ILE A 2 13.98 -0.54 -17.07
C ILE A 2 14.51 -1.96 -17.33
N GLY A 3 14.82 -2.72 -16.29
CA GLY A 3 15.41 -4.06 -16.38
C GLY A 3 14.42 -5.23 -16.24
N GLY A 4 13.13 -4.96 -16.03
CA GLY A 4 12.12 -5.98 -15.78
C GLY A 4 11.83 -6.23 -14.29
N PRO A 5 11.08 -7.30 -13.95
CA PRO A 5 10.76 -7.66 -12.60
C PRO A 5 12.00 -7.96 -11.75
N MET A 6 11.94 -7.63 -10.47
CA MET A 6 13.02 -7.88 -9.52
C MET A 6 12.43 -8.40 -8.21
N ASP A 7 13.26 -9.07 -7.42
CA ASP A 7 12.90 -9.42 -6.04
C ASP A 7 12.68 -8.16 -5.24
N TYR A 8 11.60 -8.13 -4.48
CA TYR A 8 11.23 -6.96 -3.72
C TYR A 8 10.73 -7.33 -2.32
N THR A 9 11.15 -6.56 -1.33
CA THR A 9 10.89 -6.85 0.08
C THR A 9 10.21 -5.66 0.76
N PRO A 10 8.93 -5.39 0.46
CA PRO A 10 8.16 -4.34 1.14
C PRO A 10 7.56 -4.84 2.46
N GLY A 11 6.74 -4.01 3.10
CA GLY A 11 5.89 -4.42 4.21
C GLY A 11 6.55 -4.33 5.57
N ILE A 12 7.46 -3.39 5.78
CA ILE A 12 7.95 -3.07 7.13
C ILE A 12 6.83 -2.34 7.88
N PHE A 13 6.35 -2.92 8.98
CA PHE A 13 5.34 -2.34 9.85
C PHE A 13 5.95 -1.65 11.07
N GLU A 14 7.10 -2.12 11.57
CA GLU A 14 7.84 -1.40 12.59
C GLU A 14 8.82 -0.41 11.94
N MET A 15 8.39 0.83 11.85
CA MET A 15 9.12 1.91 11.17
C MET A 15 10.33 2.40 11.97
N ASP A 16 10.37 2.13 13.28
CA ASP A 16 11.46 2.51 14.16
C ASP A 16 12.45 1.34 14.33
N PRO A 17 13.63 1.39 13.69
CA PRO A 17 14.60 0.30 13.75
C PRO A 17 15.13 0.01 15.17
N ARG A 18 15.01 0.97 16.08
CA ARG A 18 15.43 0.80 17.50
C ARG A 18 14.63 -0.29 18.20
N LYS A 19 13.36 -0.46 17.82
CA LYS A 19 12.48 -1.48 18.42
C LYS A 19 12.80 -2.90 17.95
N ASN A 20 13.46 -3.02 16.80
CA ASN A 20 13.83 -4.31 16.21
C ASN A 20 15.26 -4.73 16.51
N ARG A 21 16.10 -3.81 16.99
CA ARG A 21 17.54 -4.05 17.26
C ARG A 21 17.84 -3.72 18.73
N PRO A 22 17.70 -4.67 19.67
CA PRO A 22 18.11 -4.49 21.04
C PRO A 22 19.59 -4.07 21.11
N GLY A 23 19.89 -3.03 21.88
CA GLY A 23 21.23 -2.47 22.01
C GLY A 23 21.64 -1.47 20.91
N PHE A 24 20.79 -1.23 19.90
CA PHE A 24 21.00 -0.13 18.97
C PHE A 24 20.82 1.20 19.70
N GLN A 25 21.89 1.97 19.83
CA GLN A 25 21.84 3.33 20.36
C GLN A 25 21.94 4.32 19.19
N PRO A 26 20.82 4.91 18.76
CA PRO A 26 20.87 5.97 17.76
C PRO A 26 21.62 7.17 18.33
N ASN A 27 22.32 7.89 17.47
CA ASN A 27 22.80 9.20 17.83
C ASN A 27 21.58 10.08 18.21
N LEU A 28 21.51 10.53 19.46
CA LEU A 28 20.37 11.30 19.97
C LEU A 28 20.15 12.64 19.25
N ASN A 29 21.11 13.08 18.45
CA ASN A 29 21.00 14.27 17.61
C ASN A 29 20.34 14.01 16.24
N GLU A 30 19.99 12.76 15.92
CA GLU A 30 19.35 12.42 14.66
C GLU A 30 17.83 12.37 14.80
N THR A 31 17.15 13.25 14.07
CA THR A 31 15.67 13.29 14.00
C THR A 31 15.12 12.00 13.40
N ILE A 32 15.84 11.40 12.45
CA ILE A 32 15.50 10.16 11.78
C ILE A 32 16.64 9.18 12.02
N PRO A 33 16.43 8.08 12.76
CA PRO A 33 17.50 7.10 13.01
C PRO A 33 17.92 6.40 11.72
N PRO A 34 19.20 6.05 11.56
CA PRO A 34 19.67 5.29 10.40
C PRO A 34 18.89 3.98 10.22
N GLY A 35 18.43 3.73 9.01
CA GLY A 35 17.61 2.57 8.66
C GLY A 35 16.15 2.66 9.04
N ALA A 36 15.65 3.85 9.45
CA ALA A 36 14.23 4.09 9.60
C ALA A 36 13.52 4.04 8.24
N VAL A 37 12.31 3.49 8.24
CA VAL A 37 11.42 3.52 7.08
C VAL A 37 10.61 4.82 7.13
N THR A 38 10.85 5.72 6.20
CA THR A 38 10.26 7.05 6.16
C THR A 38 9.01 7.10 5.27
N THR A 39 8.11 6.15 5.47
CA THR A 39 6.79 6.08 4.82
C THR A 39 5.73 5.69 5.84
N THR A 40 4.45 5.76 5.46
CA THR A 40 3.38 5.22 6.30
C THR A 40 3.20 3.72 6.09
N LEU A 41 2.52 3.04 7.05
CA LEU A 41 2.12 1.64 6.92
C LEU A 41 1.23 1.43 5.68
N ALA A 42 0.31 2.33 5.41
CA ALA A 42 -0.56 2.25 4.24
C ALA A 42 0.23 2.36 2.92
N ASN A 43 1.31 3.16 2.88
CA ASN A 43 2.23 3.17 1.74
C ASN A 43 2.94 1.81 1.58
N GLN A 44 3.42 1.20 2.68
CA GLN A 44 4.06 -0.12 2.63
C GLN A 44 3.14 -1.19 2.03
N LEU A 45 1.84 -1.14 2.32
CA LEU A 45 0.85 -2.02 1.66
C LEU A 45 0.70 -1.68 0.18
N GLY A 46 0.61 -0.40 -0.18
CA GLY A 46 0.50 0.06 -1.57
C GLY A 46 1.65 -0.42 -2.46
N LEU A 47 2.85 -0.52 -1.89
CA LEU A 47 4.05 -0.95 -2.62
C LEU A 47 3.96 -2.38 -3.17
N TYR A 48 3.20 -3.28 -2.52
CA TYR A 48 2.97 -4.64 -3.04
C TYR A 48 2.29 -4.65 -4.42
N VAL A 49 1.53 -3.62 -4.73
CA VAL A 49 0.85 -3.48 -6.03
C VAL A 49 1.64 -2.57 -6.97
N VAL A 50 2.22 -1.49 -6.44
CA VAL A 50 2.99 -0.51 -7.24
C VAL A 50 4.24 -1.13 -7.84
N MET A 51 5.00 -1.88 -7.03
CA MET A 51 6.24 -2.50 -7.44
C MET A 51 5.99 -3.93 -7.90
N TYR A 52 6.01 -4.16 -9.22
CA TYR A 52 5.86 -5.52 -9.73
C TYR A 52 7.07 -6.38 -9.39
N SER A 53 6.81 -7.47 -8.72
CA SER A 53 7.80 -8.51 -8.43
C SER A 53 7.11 -9.88 -8.42
N PRO A 54 7.65 -10.89 -9.11
CA PRO A 54 7.14 -12.26 -9.04
C PRO A 54 7.47 -12.94 -7.71
N LEU A 55 8.43 -12.39 -6.98
CA LEU A 55 8.82 -12.82 -5.63
C LEU A 55 8.76 -11.62 -4.70
N GLN A 56 7.67 -11.49 -3.97
CA GLN A 56 7.52 -10.48 -2.93
C GLN A 56 7.70 -11.12 -1.56
N MET A 57 8.59 -10.55 -0.77
CA MET A 57 8.90 -11.00 0.58
C MET A 57 8.26 -10.05 1.59
N ALA A 58 8.00 -10.55 2.80
CA ALA A 58 7.54 -9.75 3.91
C ALA A 58 8.76 -9.32 4.76
N ALA A 59 9.05 -8.04 4.79
CA ALA A 59 10.33 -7.49 5.30
C ALA A 59 10.45 -7.46 6.82
N ASP A 60 9.35 -7.67 7.56
CA ASP A 60 9.33 -7.45 9.00
C ASP A 60 9.28 -8.75 9.82
N LEU A 61 9.43 -8.63 11.13
CA LEU A 61 9.36 -9.74 12.05
C LEU A 61 7.90 -10.15 12.30
N PRO A 62 7.60 -11.45 12.49
CA PRO A 62 6.24 -11.93 12.74
C PRO A 62 5.53 -11.19 13.88
N LYS A 63 6.24 -10.88 14.98
CA LYS A 63 5.70 -10.13 16.11
C LYS A 63 5.15 -8.75 15.74
N ASN A 64 5.74 -8.09 14.72
CA ASN A 64 5.32 -6.78 14.27
C ASN A 64 4.05 -6.86 13.42
N TYR A 65 3.93 -7.88 12.57
CA TYR A 65 2.70 -8.15 11.82
C TYR A 65 1.51 -8.49 12.73
N MET A 66 1.77 -9.23 13.81
CA MET A 66 0.71 -9.58 14.77
C MET A 66 0.12 -8.39 15.52
N ARG A 67 0.77 -7.24 15.50
CA ARG A 67 0.22 -5.97 16.05
C ARG A 67 -0.82 -5.33 15.12
N PHE A 68 -0.81 -5.69 13.84
CA PHE A 68 -1.67 -5.11 12.79
C PHE A 68 -2.25 -6.22 11.91
N PRO A 69 -3.04 -7.14 12.49
CA PRO A 69 -3.47 -8.37 11.80
C PRO A 69 -4.37 -8.10 10.60
N ASP A 70 -5.16 -7.03 10.62
CA ASP A 70 -6.00 -6.58 9.52
C ASP A 70 -5.18 -6.04 8.34
N ALA A 71 -4.17 -5.21 8.61
CA ALA A 71 -3.24 -4.74 7.59
C ALA A 71 -2.39 -5.90 7.02
N PHE A 72 -1.95 -6.83 7.88
CA PHE A 72 -1.21 -8.01 7.46
C PHE A 72 -2.06 -8.94 6.58
N GLN A 73 -3.39 -8.92 6.75
CA GLN A 73 -4.29 -9.69 5.88
C GLN A 73 -4.14 -9.27 4.42
N PHE A 74 -3.95 -7.97 4.12
CA PHE A 74 -3.70 -7.52 2.76
C PHE A 74 -2.45 -8.19 2.15
N ILE A 75 -1.35 -8.29 2.92
CA ILE A 75 -0.10 -8.94 2.44
C ILE A 75 -0.33 -10.42 2.11
N LYS A 76 -1.18 -11.10 2.89
CA LYS A 76 -1.51 -12.52 2.65
C LYS A 76 -2.41 -12.72 1.43
N ASP A 77 -3.22 -11.72 1.09
CA ASP A 77 -4.25 -11.80 0.06
C ASP A 77 -3.79 -11.25 -1.30
N VAL A 78 -2.80 -10.35 -1.31
CA VAL A 78 -2.36 -9.70 -2.54
C VAL A 78 -1.77 -10.70 -3.52
N ALA A 79 -2.20 -10.62 -4.78
CA ALA A 79 -1.70 -11.48 -5.85
C ALA A 79 -0.26 -11.14 -6.24
N LEU A 80 0.45 -12.13 -6.80
CA LEU A 80 1.83 -12.00 -7.30
C LEU A 80 1.92 -12.02 -8.83
N ASP A 81 0.92 -12.58 -9.50
CA ASP A 81 0.87 -12.69 -10.95
C ASP A 81 -0.33 -11.92 -11.52
N TRP A 82 -0.07 -11.10 -12.53
CA TRP A 82 -1.00 -10.10 -13.01
C TRP A 82 -1.36 -10.32 -14.48
N ASP A 83 -2.64 -10.30 -14.78
CA ASP A 83 -3.19 -10.38 -16.13
C ASP A 83 -3.20 -9.00 -16.81
N LYS A 84 -3.53 -7.95 -16.04
CA LYS A 84 -3.65 -6.58 -16.56
C LYS A 84 -3.20 -5.55 -15.53
N SER A 85 -2.59 -4.48 -16.02
CA SER A 85 -2.23 -3.30 -15.23
C SER A 85 -2.83 -2.04 -15.85
N VAL A 86 -3.44 -1.19 -15.03
CA VAL A 86 -4.05 0.09 -15.42
C VAL A 86 -3.45 1.19 -14.55
N TYR A 87 -2.76 2.13 -15.17
CA TYR A 87 -2.26 3.32 -14.50
C TYR A 87 -3.40 4.33 -14.38
N LEU A 88 -3.84 4.61 -13.15
CA LEU A 88 -4.95 5.52 -12.89
C LEU A 88 -4.48 6.97 -12.85
N GLU A 89 -3.36 7.19 -12.19
CA GLU A 89 -2.66 8.48 -12.16
C GLU A 89 -1.18 8.25 -11.84
N ALA A 90 -0.31 9.02 -12.47
CA ALA A 90 1.12 8.96 -12.21
C ALA A 90 1.82 10.28 -12.57
N GLU A 91 2.75 10.68 -11.73
CA GLU A 91 3.72 11.72 -12.01
C GLU A 91 5.09 11.27 -11.49
N PRO A 92 6.07 11.02 -12.38
CA PRO A 92 7.39 10.51 -12.00
C PRO A 92 8.03 11.35 -10.89
N GLY A 93 8.54 10.67 -9.86
CA GLY A 93 9.16 11.30 -8.68
C GLY A 93 8.16 11.88 -7.67
N ARG A 94 6.84 11.86 -7.94
CA ARG A 94 5.84 12.45 -7.06
C ARG A 94 4.81 11.46 -6.56
N PHE A 95 4.14 10.72 -7.43
CA PHE A 95 3.13 9.77 -7.03
C PHE A 95 2.79 8.76 -8.15
N ILE A 96 2.20 7.66 -7.75
CA ILE A 96 1.62 6.67 -8.66
C ILE A 96 0.41 6.01 -8.01
N THR A 97 -0.64 5.78 -8.80
CA THR A 97 -1.77 4.91 -8.46
C THR A 97 -1.99 3.93 -9.61
N ILE A 98 -1.91 2.65 -9.32
CA ILE A 98 -2.04 1.57 -10.30
C ILE A 98 -3.05 0.54 -9.83
N ALA A 99 -3.90 0.05 -10.74
CA ALA A 99 -4.76 -1.09 -10.54
C ALA A 99 -4.22 -2.29 -11.31
N ARG A 100 -4.19 -3.46 -10.67
CA ARG A 100 -3.74 -4.71 -11.30
C ARG A 100 -4.78 -5.80 -11.13
N LYS A 101 -5.08 -6.50 -12.21
CA LYS A 101 -5.95 -7.67 -12.21
C LYS A 101 -5.13 -8.92 -11.91
N GLU A 102 -5.59 -9.69 -10.95
CA GLU A 102 -5.02 -11.01 -10.66
C GLU A 102 -5.24 -11.95 -11.84
N LYS A 103 -4.22 -12.72 -12.19
CA LYS A 103 -4.27 -13.68 -13.27
C LYS A 103 -5.26 -14.81 -12.98
N ASN A 104 -6.02 -15.19 -13.97
CA ASN A 104 -7.05 -16.23 -13.89
C ASN A 104 -8.15 -15.97 -12.85
N SER A 105 -8.40 -14.72 -12.50
CA SER A 105 -9.46 -14.33 -11.58
C SER A 105 -10.13 -13.02 -12.00
N ASP A 106 -11.22 -12.65 -11.32
CA ASP A 106 -11.87 -11.35 -11.45
C ASP A 106 -11.46 -10.39 -10.31
N ASN A 107 -10.48 -10.77 -9.50
CA ASN A 107 -9.97 -9.94 -8.42
C ASN A 107 -9.07 -8.84 -8.96
N TRP A 108 -9.12 -7.69 -8.31
CA TRP A 108 -8.24 -6.56 -8.59
C TRP A 108 -7.60 -6.06 -7.30
N PHE A 109 -6.44 -5.48 -7.46
CA PHE A 109 -5.72 -4.81 -6.39
C PHE A 109 -5.29 -3.43 -6.86
N VAL A 110 -5.48 -2.42 -6.00
CA VAL A 110 -5.03 -1.05 -6.29
C VAL A 110 -3.97 -0.66 -5.28
N GLY A 111 -2.87 -0.11 -5.75
CA GLY A 111 -1.81 0.43 -4.91
C GLY A 111 -1.53 1.88 -5.24
N ASN A 112 -1.27 2.67 -4.21
CA ASN A 112 -0.78 4.03 -4.34
C ASN A 112 0.46 4.21 -3.50
N SER A 113 1.43 4.90 -4.07
CA SER A 113 2.58 5.45 -3.34
C SER A 113 2.68 6.94 -3.63
N ASN A 114 2.78 7.74 -2.58
CA ASN A 114 2.81 9.18 -2.62
C ASN A 114 4.18 9.71 -2.15
N GLY A 115 4.66 10.77 -2.79
CA GLY A 115 5.87 11.47 -2.36
C GLY A 115 5.62 12.40 -1.17
N TYR A 116 6.44 13.43 -1.02
CA TYR A 116 6.45 14.26 0.18
C TYR A 116 5.35 15.35 0.25
N ASN A 117 4.37 15.33 -0.63
CA ASN A 117 3.25 16.28 -0.61
C ASN A 117 1.94 15.58 -0.30
N THR A 118 1.21 16.05 0.72
CA THR A 118 -0.16 15.60 0.97
C THR A 118 -1.05 15.91 -0.24
N ARG A 119 -1.86 14.94 -0.68
CA ARG A 119 -2.77 15.08 -1.81
C ARG A 119 -4.04 14.24 -1.66
N ASN A 120 -5.00 14.50 -2.52
CA ASN A 120 -6.14 13.60 -2.72
C ASN A 120 -5.91 12.82 -4.02
N ALA A 121 -5.73 11.52 -3.90
CA ALA A 121 -5.67 10.62 -5.03
C ALA A 121 -7.08 10.28 -5.50
N THR A 122 -7.28 10.12 -6.81
CA THR A 122 -8.55 9.70 -7.38
C THR A 122 -8.44 8.28 -7.91
N VAL A 123 -9.30 7.39 -7.40
CA VAL A 123 -9.44 6.02 -7.90
C VAL A 123 -10.72 5.94 -8.70
N ASP A 124 -10.59 5.88 -10.03
CA ASP A 124 -11.70 5.64 -10.97
C ASP A 124 -11.76 4.14 -11.26
N PHE A 125 -12.86 3.50 -10.88
CA PHE A 125 -13.05 2.06 -11.04
C PHE A 125 -13.61 1.65 -12.41
N SER A 126 -13.53 2.50 -13.43
CA SER A 126 -14.00 2.21 -14.79
C SER A 126 -13.33 0.99 -15.45
N PHE A 127 -12.24 0.50 -14.88
CA PHE A 127 -11.58 -0.72 -15.33
C PHE A 127 -12.31 -2.02 -14.92
N LEU A 128 -13.28 -1.95 -14.00
CA LEU A 128 -14.09 -3.08 -13.56
C LEU A 128 -15.16 -3.44 -14.59
N ASP A 129 -15.63 -4.68 -14.53
CA ASP A 129 -16.77 -5.14 -15.32
C ASP A 129 -18.03 -4.32 -14.99
N GLY A 130 -18.68 -3.80 -16.03
CA GLY A 130 -19.84 -2.91 -15.90
C GLY A 130 -21.10 -3.56 -15.32
N GLU A 131 -21.20 -4.88 -15.40
CA GLU A 131 -22.38 -5.65 -14.96
C GLU A 131 -22.24 -6.18 -13.53
N LYS A 132 -21.04 -6.10 -12.94
CA LYS A 132 -20.74 -6.68 -11.64
C LYS A 132 -20.64 -5.63 -10.53
N LYS A 133 -20.99 -6.05 -9.32
CA LYS A 133 -20.66 -5.34 -8.08
C LYS A 133 -19.43 -5.97 -7.46
N TYR A 134 -18.68 -5.17 -6.72
CA TYR A 134 -17.46 -5.63 -6.05
C TYR A 134 -17.45 -5.12 -4.61
N VAL A 135 -16.76 -5.85 -3.75
CA VAL A 135 -16.38 -5.40 -2.41
C VAL A 135 -14.96 -4.86 -2.49
N ALA A 136 -14.77 -3.59 -2.19
CA ALA A 136 -13.46 -2.96 -2.05
C ALA A 136 -13.12 -2.81 -0.58
N THR A 137 -12.04 -3.45 -0.11
CA THR A 137 -11.45 -3.21 1.21
C THR A 137 -10.27 -2.27 1.05
N ILE A 138 -10.36 -1.11 1.67
CA ILE A 138 -9.45 0.02 1.51
C ILE A 138 -8.60 0.15 2.77
N TYR A 139 -7.29 0.08 2.61
CA TYR A 139 -6.27 0.30 3.63
C TYR A 139 -5.58 1.63 3.32
N ARG A 140 -5.82 2.66 4.09
CA ARG A 140 -5.36 4.01 3.79
C ARG A 140 -4.80 4.74 5.00
N ASP A 141 -4.06 5.81 4.76
CA ASP A 141 -3.60 6.70 5.82
C ASP A 141 -4.76 7.18 6.69
N GLY A 142 -4.54 7.19 7.99
CA GLY A 142 -5.45 7.77 8.97
C GLY A 142 -5.49 9.30 8.90
N LYS A 143 -6.37 9.91 9.67
CA LYS A 143 -6.54 11.37 9.69
C LYS A 143 -5.28 12.10 10.16
N GLU A 144 -4.62 11.55 11.16
CA GLU A 144 -3.43 12.12 11.79
C GLU A 144 -2.14 11.41 11.38
N ALA A 145 -2.21 10.54 10.36
CA ALA A 145 -1.03 9.84 9.87
C ALA A 145 0.06 10.84 9.44
N ASP A 146 1.27 10.54 9.83
CA ASP A 146 2.47 11.29 9.51
C ASP A 146 3.67 10.34 9.47
N TYR A 147 4.45 10.39 8.41
CA TYR A 147 5.53 9.42 8.17
C TYR A 147 6.67 9.47 9.19
N LEU A 148 6.79 10.55 9.98
CA LEU A 148 7.80 10.67 11.04
C LEU A 148 7.25 10.37 12.43
N THR A 149 6.06 10.89 12.75
CA THR A 149 5.54 10.89 14.12
C THR A 149 4.45 9.85 14.35
N LYS A 150 3.64 9.55 13.34
CA LYS A 150 2.51 8.59 13.40
C LYS A 150 2.44 7.71 12.13
N PRO A 151 3.53 7.01 11.74
CA PRO A 151 3.58 6.29 10.47
C PRO A 151 2.67 5.05 10.44
N GLN A 152 2.26 4.55 11.60
CA GLN A 152 1.42 3.36 11.76
C GLN A 152 -0.07 3.70 11.91
N GLU A 153 -0.46 4.98 11.76
CA GLU A 153 -1.87 5.37 11.80
C GLU A 153 -2.53 5.13 10.44
N TYR A 154 -3.45 4.18 10.40
CA TYR A 154 -4.20 3.80 9.21
C TYR A 154 -5.65 3.50 9.53
N VAL A 155 -6.46 3.40 8.49
CA VAL A 155 -7.88 3.03 8.55
C VAL A 155 -8.13 1.92 7.54
N VAL A 156 -8.92 0.91 7.96
CA VAL A 156 -9.46 -0.12 7.08
C VAL A 156 -10.96 0.08 6.96
N GLU A 157 -11.47 0.19 5.75
CA GLU A 157 -12.90 0.32 5.47
C GLU A 157 -13.30 -0.50 4.25
N SER A 158 -14.53 -1.02 4.23
CA SER A 158 -15.06 -1.78 3.10
C SER A 158 -16.26 -1.06 2.48
N LYS A 159 -16.35 -1.10 1.15
CA LYS A 159 -17.42 -0.46 0.38
C LYS A 159 -17.85 -1.36 -0.77
N ILE A 160 -19.14 -1.35 -1.08
CA ILE A 160 -19.64 -1.91 -2.34
C ILE A 160 -19.40 -0.88 -3.44
N ILE A 161 -18.75 -1.30 -4.50
CA ILE A 161 -18.40 -0.47 -5.65
C ILE A 161 -18.83 -1.11 -6.97
N THR A 162 -18.87 -0.29 -8.01
CA THR A 162 -19.11 -0.69 -9.41
C THR A 162 -18.11 0.03 -10.31
N SER A 163 -18.11 -0.28 -11.60
CA SER A 163 -17.34 0.43 -12.63
C SER A 163 -17.64 1.93 -12.73
N LYS A 164 -18.77 2.40 -12.19
CA LYS A 164 -19.14 3.83 -12.16
C LYS A 164 -18.63 4.57 -10.92
N THR A 165 -18.05 3.84 -9.97
CA THR A 165 -17.59 4.41 -8.70
C THR A 165 -16.28 5.19 -8.90
N LYS A 166 -16.20 6.36 -8.26
CA LYS A 166 -14.95 7.14 -8.12
C LYS A 166 -14.74 7.47 -6.66
N LEU A 167 -13.57 7.17 -6.14
CA LEU A 167 -13.21 7.48 -4.77
C LEU A 167 -12.10 8.52 -4.74
N LYS A 168 -12.22 9.49 -3.83
CA LYS A 168 -11.13 10.37 -3.45
C LYS A 168 -10.55 9.91 -2.13
N ILE A 169 -9.27 9.61 -2.12
CA ILE A 169 -8.54 9.11 -0.95
C ILE A 169 -7.43 10.11 -0.62
N ARG A 170 -7.49 10.67 0.58
CA ARG A 170 -6.41 11.53 1.08
C ARG A 170 -5.19 10.67 1.39
N THR A 171 -4.03 11.07 0.86
CA THR A 171 -2.71 10.51 1.20
C THR A 171 -1.87 11.60 1.84
N VAL A 172 -1.16 11.27 2.91
CA VAL A 172 -0.21 12.21 3.55
C VAL A 172 1.13 12.23 2.81
N ALA A 173 2.04 13.09 3.23
CA ALA A 173 3.42 13.04 2.77
C ALA A 173 4.02 11.65 3.03
N ALA A 174 4.70 11.08 2.04
CA ALA A 174 5.25 9.72 2.03
C ALA A 174 4.24 8.62 2.43
N GLY A 175 2.95 8.93 2.28
CA GLY A 175 1.83 8.05 2.54
C GLY A 175 1.36 7.29 1.31
N GLY A 176 0.21 6.63 1.45
CA GLY A 176 -0.38 5.86 0.36
C GLY A 176 -1.62 5.08 0.78
N PHE A 177 -2.00 4.15 -0.06
CA PHE A 177 -3.07 3.19 0.23
C PHE A 177 -2.95 1.92 -0.59
N ALA A 178 -3.62 0.89 -0.11
CA ALA A 178 -3.87 -0.34 -0.84
C ALA A 178 -5.37 -0.66 -0.85
N ILE A 179 -5.86 -1.29 -1.90
CA ILE A 179 -7.26 -1.74 -2.00
C ILE A 179 -7.29 -3.15 -2.56
N SER A 180 -7.95 -4.07 -1.89
CA SER A 180 -8.37 -5.34 -2.48
C SER A 180 -9.80 -5.22 -3.00
N VAL A 181 -10.06 -5.74 -4.20
CA VAL A 181 -11.35 -5.62 -4.88
C VAL A 181 -11.80 -7.01 -5.35
N TYR A 182 -12.83 -7.54 -4.73
CA TYR A 182 -13.35 -8.87 -5.02
C TYR A 182 -14.78 -8.79 -5.57
N PRO A 183 -15.17 -9.65 -6.52
CA PRO A 183 -16.55 -9.74 -6.95
C PRO A 183 -17.49 -9.98 -5.76
N ASN A 184 -18.56 -9.20 -5.70
CA ASN A 184 -19.61 -9.39 -4.70
C ASN A 184 -20.54 -10.52 -5.19
N LYS A 185 -20.50 -11.62 -4.46
CA LYS A 185 -21.33 -12.81 -4.74
C LYS A 185 -22.80 -12.57 -4.42
#